data_261d78434e1ef450b9d941c1c295a999
#
_entry.id   261d78434e1ef450b9d941c1c295a999
#
_cell.length_a   1.000
_cell.length_b   1.000
_cell.length_c   1.000
_cell.angle_alpha   90.00
_cell.angle_beta   90.00
_cell.angle_gamma   90.00
#
_symmetry.space_group_name_H-M   'P 1'
#
loop_
_entity.id
_entity.type
_entity.pdbx_description
1 polymer ?
#
loop_
_entity_poly.entity_id
_entity_poly.type
_entity_poly.pdbx_seq_one_letter_code
_entity_poly.pdbx_strand_id
1 'polypeptide(L)'
;VIGAKCRIASRFFVAAGKIATIKQMRQKILILTILISLIAVPIQSALQDSNPPSFSVSVNLVKVPISVFDLEGNMITSLRKEDFRIWEDKAAQEIRSFGLDRNPVSVVLLLDTSTSGKKELKKIKEAAEAFVNALSPTDLISLITFDDEVNLVLDWTDDQKKVKKALDKIRPGLRTALYDAMYRAAHDQFEGVEGRKAIILLTDCLNNQSSVNFQDAALAVVQSQASLYVVSKTEIVKEQARRERRVVMLNDIYKRLFGEDANYIDEFFEKREAEMTNLAEVTGGRCFFPADYDQMRGVYSEVARELKSKYFLTYVSNQNMLPNSYHRISIEYLSPASKIMYRRGYYHQPRAVLVAPYQNPK
;
A
#
# COMPACT_ATOMS: atom_id res chain seq x y z
N VAL A 1 35.23 -105.61 -15.38
CA VAL A 1 34.52 -104.48 -14.62
C VAL A 1 35.44 -103.33 -14.23
N ILE A 2 36.45 -102.95 -15.07
CA ILE A 2 37.42 -101.83 -14.67
C ILE A 2 37.43 -100.68 -15.67
N GLY A 3 36.52 -100.73 -16.72
CA GLY A 3 36.56 -99.71 -17.79
C GLY A 3 35.58 -98.51 -17.68
N ALA A 4 34.64 -98.50 -16.73
CA ALA A 4 33.58 -97.47 -16.68
C ALA A 4 33.81 -96.32 -15.62
N LYS A 5 34.69 -96.47 -14.64
CA LYS A 5 34.91 -95.46 -13.62
C LYS A 5 35.83 -94.30 -14.04
N CYS A 6 36.69 -94.49 -15.06
CA CYS A 6 37.69 -93.53 -15.47
C CYS A 6 37.17 -92.42 -16.41
N ARG A 7 36.01 -92.62 -17.09
CA ARG A 7 35.42 -91.59 -18.01
C ARG A 7 34.52 -90.56 -17.34
N ILE A 8 34.01 -90.82 -16.16
CA ILE A 8 33.14 -89.93 -15.45
C ILE A 8 33.96 -88.86 -14.74
N ALA A 9 35.16 -89.22 -14.15
CA ALA A 9 36.02 -88.30 -13.48
C ALA A 9 36.62 -87.19 -14.39
N SER A 10 36.96 -87.57 -15.66
CA SER A 10 37.50 -86.56 -16.62
C SER A 10 36.50 -85.52 -17.10
N ARG A 11 35.21 -85.88 -17.16
CA ARG A 11 34.14 -84.89 -17.55
C ARG A 11 33.81 -83.91 -16.41
N PHE A 12 33.91 -84.31 -15.17
CA PHE A 12 33.69 -83.42 -14.04
C PHE A 12 34.82 -82.40 -13.84
N PHE A 13 36.10 -82.80 -14.11
CA PHE A 13 37.21 -81.87 -14.00
C PHE A 13 37.27 -80.83 -15.10
N VAL A 14 36.82 -81.11 -16.31
CA VAL A 14 36.68 -80.14 -17.44
C VAL A 14 35.52 -79.17 -17.23
N ALA A 15 34.44 -79.66 -16.64
CA ALA A 15 33.30 -78.80 -16.32
C ALA A 15 33.60 -77.84 -15.13
N ALA A 16 34.30 -78.31 -14.10
CA ALA A 16 34.69 -77.46 -12.97
C ALA A 16 35.67 -76.33 -13.39
N GLY A 17 36.62 -76.64 -14.29
CA GLY A 17 37.56 -75.66 -14.86
C GLY A 17 36.89 -74.57 -15.66
N LYS A 18 35.90 -74.92 -16.47
CA LYS A 18 35.10 -73.97 -17.28
C LYS A 18 34.22 -73.05 -16.40
N ILE A 19 33.64 -73.59 -15.31
CA ILE A 19 32.82 -72.81 -14.39
C ILE A 19 33.69 -71.82 -13.62
N ALA A 20 34.90 -72.21 -13.17
CA ALA A 20 35.85 -71.34 -12.50
C ALA A 20 36.32 -70.19 -13.40
N THR A 21 36.60 -70.46 -14.67
CA THR A 21 37.00 -69.44 -15.64
C THR A 21 35.89 -68.45 -15.97
N ILE A 22 34.64 -68.90 -16.07
CA ILE A 22 33.48 -68.05 -16.29
C ILE A 22 33.22 -67.15 -15.05
N LYS A 23 33.39 -67.70 -13.85
CA LYS A 23 33.20 -66.92 -12.61
C LYS A 23 34.29 -65.83 -12.47
N GLN A 24 35.51 -66.13 -12.83
CA GLN A 24 36.63 -65.20 -12.81
C GLN A 24 36.48 -64.10 -13.90
N MET A 25 35.95 -64.48 -15.07
CA MET A 25 35.66 -63.51 -16.13
C MET A 25 34.52 -62.59 -15.78
N ARG A 26 33.43 -63.08 -15.17
CA ARG A 26 32.34 -62.27 -14.64
C ARG A 26 32.79 -61.31 -13.56
N GLN A 27 33.70 -61.73 -12.67
CA GLN A 27 34.25 -60.88 -11.61
C GLN A 27 35.13 -59.76 -12.19
N LYS A 28 35.92 -60.04 -13.23
CA LYS A 28 36.73 -59.02 -13.93
C LYS A 28 35.86 -58.02 -14.70
N ILE A 29 34.75 -58.50 -15.33
CA ILE A 29 33.79 -57.63 -16.01
C ILE A 29 33.06 -56.72 -15.00
N LEU A 30 32.66 -57.26 -13.84
CA LEU A 30 32.00 -56.49 -12.78
C LEU A 30 32.93 -55.38 -12.21
N ILE A 31 34.23 -55.72 -12.01
CA ILE A 31 35.23 -54.75 -11.55
C ILE A 31 35.46 -53.67 -12.62
N LEU A 32 35.51 -54.04 -13.89
CA LEU A 32 35.69 -53.12 -15.00
C LEU A 32 34.47 -52.15 -15.17
N THR A 33 33.26 -52.66 -14.98
CA THR A 33 32.02 -51.80 -15.01
C THR A 33 31.96 -50.85 -13.80
N ILE A 34 32.40 -51.28 -12.62
CA ILE A 34 32.48 -50.44 -11.45
C ILE A 34 33.58 -49.35 -11.61
N LEU A 35 34.73 -49.71 -12.21
CA LEU A 35 35.79 -48.73 -12.48
C LEU A 35 35.34 -47.69 -13.53
N ILE A 36 34.63 -48.10 -14.57
CA ILE A 36 34.08 -47.17 -15.60
C ILE A 36 33.00 -46.27 -15.02
N SER A 37 32.17 -46.74 -14.09
CA SER A 37 31.14 -45.92 -13.43
C SER A 37 31.76 -44.90 -12.43
N LEU A 38 32.90 -45.22 -11.82
CA LEU A 38 33.61 -44.27 -10.92
C LEU A 38 34.33 -43.14 -11.68
N ILE A 39 34.68 -43.33 -12.95
CA ILE A 39 35.33 -42.32 -13.78
C ILE A 39 34.29 -41.39 -14.46
N ALA A 40 33.05 -41.85 -14.61
CA ALA A 40 31.97 -41.07 -15.28
C ALA A 40 31.26 -40.04 -14.38
N VAL A 41 31.42 -40.14 -13.05
CA VAL A 41 30.71 -39.28 -12.10
C VAL A 41 31.28 -37.85 -11.94
N PRO A 42 32.59 -37.54 -12.13
CA PRO A 42 33.06 -36.17 -11.97
C PRO A 42 32.96 -35.26 -13.20
N ILE A 43 32.58 -35.77 -14.38
CA ILE A 43 32.54 -34.94 -15.60
C ILE A 43 31.22 -34.15 -15.74
N GLN A 44 30.15 -34.58 -15.09
CA GLN A 44 28.84 -33.95 -15.20
C GLN A 44 28.65 -32.77 -14.24
N SER A 45 29.47 -32.61 -13.22
CA SER A 45 29.44 -31.50 -12.26
C SER A 45 30.33 -30.30 -12.63
N ALA A 46 31.16 -30.41 -13.67
CA ALA A 46 32.06 -29.35 -14.12
C ALA A 46 31.52 -28.50 -15.26
N LEU A 47 30.30 -28.78 -15.77
CA LEU A 47 29.66 -28.03 -16.87
C LEU A 47 28.44 -27.20 -16.44
N GLN A 48 28.25 -27.03 -15.12
CA GLN A 48 27.04 -26.37 -14.61
C GLN A 48 27.36 -25.16 -13.72
N ASP A 49 28.25 -24.27 -14.16
CA ASP A 49 28.31 -22.92 -13.61
C ASP A 49 29.05 -21.97 -14.56
N SER A 50 28.40 -21.65 -15.67
CA SER A 50 28.71 -20.45 -16.44
C SER A 50 27.46 -19.59 -16.63
N ASN A 51 26.77 -19.29 -15.54
CA ASN A 51 25.97 -18.08 -15.51
C ASN A 51 26.95 -16.89 -15.42
N PRO A 52 27.01 -16.02 -16.43
CA PRO A 52 27.76 -14.78 -16.29
C PRO A 52 27.22 -14.06 -15.04
N PRO A 53 28.10 -13.44 -14.24
CA PRO A 53 27.64 -12.68 -13.08
C PRO A 53 26.63 -11.62 -13.56
N SER A 54 25.36 -11.85 -13.28
CA SER A 54 24.33 -10.85 -13.52
C SER A 54 24.48 -9.78 -12.44
N PHE A 55 25.12 -8.68 -12.79
CA PHE A 55 25.12 -7.49 -11.94
C PHE A 55 23.71 -6.87 -12.03
N SER A 56 22.84 -7.15 -11.09
CA SER A 56 21.62 -6.37 -10.89
C SER A 56 21.98 -5.12 -10.09
N VAL A 57 22.08 -3.98 -10.78
CA VAL A 57 22.12 -2.68 -10.09
C VAL A 57 20.68 -2.32 -9.74
N SER A 58 20.26 -2.57 -8.51
CA SER A 58 18.99 -2.03 -8.04
C SER A 58 19.18 -0.54 -7.73
N VAL A 59 18.58 0.31 -8.54
CA VAL A 59 18.54 1.75 -8.29
C VAL A 59 17.30 2.05 -7.44
N ASN A 60 17.52 2.47 -6.19
CA ASN A 60 16.43 2.83 -5.27
C ASN A 60 15.89 4.23 -5.61
N LEU A 61 15.07 4.29 -6.66
CA LEU A 61 14.41 5.52 -7.09
C LEU A 61 13.21 5.80 -6.18
N VAL A 62 13.27 6.89 -5.44
CA VAL A 62 12.18 7.37 -4.58
C VAL A 62 11.42 8.47 -5.31
N LYS A 63 10.10 8.29 -5.47
CA LYS A 63 9.18 9.29 -6.04
C LYS A 63 8.34 9.89 -4.91
N VAL A 64 8.38 11.21 -4.76
CA VAL A 64 7.64 11.94 -3.73
C VAL A 64 6.61 12.86 -4.39
N PRO A 65 5.31 12.63 -4.18
CA PRO A 65 4.29 13.57 -4.62
C PRO A 65 4.31 14.81 -3.73
N ILE A 66 4.17 15.99 -4.33
CA ILE A 66 4.15 17.28 -3.64
C ILE A 66 3.02 18.18 -4.14
N SER A 67 2.47 18.97 -3.24
CA SER A 67 1.58 20.10 -3.52
C SER A 67 2.08 21.32 -2.75
N VAL A 68 2.06 22.50 -3.36
CA VAL A 68 2.44 23.76 -2.72
C VAL A 68 1.27 24.71 -2.78
N PHE A 69 1.00 25.37 -1.67
CA PHE A 69 -0.12 26.33 -1.52
C PHE A 69 0.43 27.68 -1.06
N ASP A 70 -0.18 28.75 -1.54
CA ASP A 70 0.05 30.10 -1.04
C ASP A 70 -0.59 30.29 0.35
N LEU A 71 -0.47 31.53 0.91
CA LEU A 71 -1.06 31.86 2.22
C LEU A 71 -2.58 31.88 2.20
N GLU A 72 -3.17 32.12 1.05
CA GLU A 72 -4.61 32.11 0.83
C GLU A 72 -5.15 30.68 0.63
N GLY A 73 -4.27 29.67 0.57
CA GLY A 73 -4.63 28.25 0.39
C GLY A 73 -4.84 27.84 -1.07
N ASN A 74 -4.50 28.70 -2.05
CA ASN A 74 -4.55 28.34 -3.45
C ASN A 74 -3.34 27.51 -3.85
N MET A 75 -3.52 26.52 -4.71
CA MET A 75 -2.43 25.70 -5.21
C MET A 75 -1.54 26.47 -6.18
N ILE A 76 -0.23 26.45 -5.93
CA ILE A 76 0.78 27.03 -6.84
C ILE A 76 1.10 26.00 -7.93
N THR A 77 0.94 26.38 -9.19
CA THR A 77 1.10 25.49 -10.36
C THR A 77 2.30 25.81 -11.25
N SER A 78 3.07 26.86 -10.93
CA SER A 78 4.26 27.30 -11.69
C SER A 78 5.58 26.98 -10.97
N LEU A 79 5.70 25.72 -10.50
CA LEU A 79 6.85 25.27 -9.72
C LEU A 79 7.99 24.78 -10.62
N ARG A 80 9.23 24.98 -10.16
CA ARG A 80 10.45 24.54 -10.84
C ARG A 80 11.28 23.68 -9.89
N LYS A 81 12.15 22.84 -10.45
CA LYS A 81 13.04 21.94 -9.70
C LYS A 81 13.94 22.70 -8.72
N GLU A 82 14.44 23.86 -9.15
CA GLU A 82 15.38 24.71 -8.41
C GLU A 82 14.77 25.34 -7.16
N ASP A 83 13.43 25.38 -7.09
CA ASP A 83 12.69 25.93 -5.96
C ASP A 83 12.69 24.97 -4.74
N PHE A 84 13.28 23.76 -4.87
CA PHE A 84 13.21 22.72 -3.82
C PHE A 84 14.59 22.21 -3.41
N ARG A 85 14.69 21.88 -2.11
CA ARG A 85 15.73 21.04 -1.53
C ARG A 85 15.13 19.86 -0.83
N ILE A 86 15.79 18.70 -0.87
CA ILE A 86 15.31 17.48 -0.27
C ILE A 86 16.40 16.77 0.54
N TRP A 87 16.00 16.21 1.67
CA TRP A 87 16.82 15.36 2.52
C TRP A 87 16.10 14.06 2.81
N GLU A 88 16.85 12.99 2.89
CA GLU A 88 16.43 11.70 3.41
C GLU A 88 17.30 11.36 4.61
N ASP A 89 16.67 11.07 5.77
CA ASP A 89 17.35 10.78 7.04
C ASP A 89 18.46 11.80 7.37
N LYS A 90 18.18 13.09 7.11
CA LYS A 90 19.08 14.25 7.25
C LYS A 90 20.21 14.34 6.21
N ALA A 91 20.35 13.37 5.30
CA ALA A 91 21.31 13.42 4.20
C ALA A 91 20.68 14.14 2.99
N ALA A 92 21.34 15.16 2.48
CA ALA A 92 20.89 15.88 1.29
C ALA A 92 20.84 14.93 0.07
N GLN A 93 19.78 15.02 -0.72
CA GLN A 93 19.56 14.21 -1.91
C GLN A 93 19.51 15.09 -3.17
N GLU A 94 20.02 14.57 -4.28
CA GLU A 94 19.94 15.25 -5.57
C GLU A 94 18.60 14.93 -6.24
N ILE A 95 17.82 15.97 -6.56
CA ILE A 95 16.58 15.80 -7.32
C ILE A 95 16.91 15.39 -8.76
N ARG A 96 16.52 14.18 -9.16
CA ARG A 96 16.77 13.65 -10.52
C ARG A 96 15.73 14.12 -11.52
N SER A 97 14.45 14.08 -11.14
CA SER A 97 13.34 14.51 -11.99
C SER A 97 12.35 15.33 -11.18
N PHE A 98 11.69 16.26 -11.86
CA PHE A 98 10.63 17.08 -11.31
C PHE A 98 9.60 17.36 -12.40
N GLY A 99 8.32 17.36 -12.07
CA GLY A 99 7.27 17.68 -13.02
C GLY A 99 5.87 17.45 -12.49
N LEU A 100 4.88 17.81 -13.30
CA LEU A 100 3.48 17.53 -13.01
C LEU A 100 3.19 16.03 -13.18
N ASP A 101 2.58 15.39 -12.18
CA ASP A 101 2.26 13.96 -12.23
C ASP A 101 0.92 13.74 -12.94
N ARG A 102 1.00 13.37 -14.21
CA ARG A 102 -0.17 13.11 -15.07
C ARG A 102 -0.60 11.65 -15.10
N ASN A 103 0.06 10.78 -14.34
CA ASN A 103 -0.34 9.37 -14.28
C ASN A 103 -1.70 9.23 -13.61
N PRO A 104 -2.52 8.25 -14.02
CA PRO A 104 -3.76 7.93 -13.33
C PRO A 104 -3.55 7.69 -11.84
N VAL A 105 -4.55 7.99 -11.04
CA VAL A 105 -4.55 7.72 -9.60
C VAL A 105 -5.53 6.59 -9.29
N SER A 106 -5.11 5.66 -8.42
CA SER A 106 -5.99 4.65 -7.82
C SER A 106 -6.54 5.21 -6.51
N VAL A 107 -7.85 5.44 -6.46
CA VAL A 107 -8.54 6.07 -5.34
C VAL A 107 -9.41 5.05 -4.62
N VAL A 108 -9.20 4.86 -3.34
CA VAL A 108 -10.20 4.22 -2.45
C VAL A 108 -11.09 5.32 -1.88
N LEU A 109 -12.36 5.30 -2.27
CA LEU A 109 -13.40 6.14 -1.66
C LEU A 109 -13.96 5.38 -0.46
N LEU A 110 -13.65 5.86 0.75
CA LEU A 110 -13.97 5.23 2.01
C LEU A 110 -15.05 6.05 2.72
N LEU A 111 -16.28 5.53 2.76
CA LEU A 111 -17.45 6.26 3.22
C LEU A 111 -17.99 5.70 4.53
N ASP A 112 -18.03 6.55 5.53
CA ASP A 112 -18.75 6.31 6.78
C ASP A 112 -20.26 6.38 6.54
N THR A 113 -20.92 5.23 6.70
CA THR A 113 -22.38 5.09 6.56
C THR A 113 -23.10 4.99 7.90
N SER A 114 -22.35 5.17 9.01
CA SER A 114 -22.90 5.25 10.37
C SER A 114 -23.68 6.56 10.55
N THR A 115 -24.89 6.61 10.06
CA THR A 115 -25.74 7.81 10.13
C THR A 115 -27.16 7.46 10.54
N SER A 116 -27.76 8.29 11.39
CA SER A 116 -29.12 8.11 11.88
C SER A 116 -30.20 8.47 10.84
N GLY A 117 -29.85 9.08 9.71
CA GLY A 117 -30.83 9.66 8.82
C GLY A 117 -30.63 9.40 7.32
N LYS A 118 -31.72 9.00 6.63
CA LYS A 118 -31.72 8.86 5.16
C LYS A 118 -31.36 10.16 4.42
N LYS A 119 -31.70 11.32 5.00
CA LYS A 119 -31.38 12.64 4.42
C LYS A 119 -29.88 12.91 4.43
N GLU A 120 -29.21 12.54 5.50
CA GLU A 120 -27.77 12.68 5.66
C GLU A 120 -27.05 11.77 4.66
N LEU A 121 -27.41 10.48 4.62
CA LEU A 121 -26.83 9.53 3.66
C LEU A 121 -27.00 9.99 2.21
N LYS A 122 -28.16 10.62 1.88
CA LYS A 122 -28.36 11.18 0.54
C LYS A 122 -27.35 12.27 0.21
N LYS A 123 -27.08 13.20 1.14
CA LYS A 123 -26.09 14.27 0.96
C LYS A 123 -24.65 13.74 0.84
N ILE A 124 -24.31 12.71 1.62
CA ILE A 124 -23.03 11.99 1.52
C ILE A 124 -22.87 11.40 0.11
N LYS A 125 -23.89 10.71 -0.40
CA LYS A 125 -23.86 10.14 -1.76
C LYS A 125 -23.71 11.22 -2.84
N GLU A 126 -24.45 12.33 -2.74
CA GLU A 126 -24.36 13.46 -3.67
C GLU A 126 -22.95 14.08 -3.66
N ALA A 127 -22.32 14.22 -2.50
CA ALA A 127 -20.95 14.72 -2.38
C ALA A 127 -19.93 13.72 -2.98
N ALA A 128 -20.07 12.42 -2.68
CA ALA A 128 -19.26 11.37 -3.27
C ALA A 128 -19.39 11.29 -4.79
N GLU A 129 -20.63 11.45 -5.32
CA GLU A 129 -20.87 11.51 -6.77
C GLU A 129 -20.20 12.73 -7.42
N ALA A 130 -20.24 13.89 -6.78
CA ALA A 130 -19.53 15.07 -7.24
C ALA A 130 -18.02 14.86 -7.35
N PHE A 131 -17.43 14.18 -6.36
CA PHE A 131 -16.03 13.78 -6.39
C PHE A 131 -15.72 12.86 -7.58
N VAL A 132 -16.51 11.78 -7.75
CA VAL A 132 -16.34 10.82 -8.85
C VAL A 132 -16.41 11.51 -10.21
N ASN A 133 -17.37 12.44 -10.40
CA ASN A 133 -17.49 13.22 -11.62
C ASN A 133 -16.29 14.15 -11.88
N ALA A 134 -15.60 14.58 -10.82
CA ALA A 134 -14.44 15.46 -10.94
C ALA A 134 -13.14 14.70 -11.23
N LEU A 135 -13.09 13.37 -11.08
CA LEU A 135 -11.91 12.54 -11.40
C LEU A 135 -11.70 12.42 -12.92
N SER A 136 -10.50 12.03 -13.32
CA SER A 136 -10.19 11.75 -14.73
C SER A 136 -10.81 10.42 -15.17
N PRO A 137 -11.20 10.26 -16.45
CA PRO A 137 -11.77 8.99 -16.93
C PRO A 137 -10.83 7.78 -16.84
N THR A 138 -9.53 8.02 -16.67
CA THR A 138 -8.51 6.97 -16.53
C THR A 138 -8.18 6.65 -15.08
N ASP A 139 -8.72 7.42 -14.10
CA ASP A 139 -8.50 7.15 -12.69
C ASP A 139 -9.29 5.91 -12.27
N LEU A 140 -8.68 5.07 -11.43
CA LEU A 140 -9.32 3.89 -10.88
C LEU A 140 -9.97 4.23 -9.53
N ILE A 141 -11.18 3.74 -9.34
CA ILE A 141 -11.96 3.99 -8.11
C ILE A 141 -12.37 2.64 -7.53
N SER A 142 -12.13 2.47 -6.25
CA SER A 142 -12.73 1.43 -5.41
C SER A 142 -13.61 2.08 -4.36
N LEU A 143 -14.76 1.49 -4.05
CA LEU A 143 -15.72 2.02 -3.08
C LEU A 143 -15.86 1.06 -1.90
N ILE A 144 -15.47 1.54 -0.74
CA ILE A 144 -15.62 0.85 0.53
C ILE A 144 -16.55 1.67 1.42
N THR A 145 -17.50 1.02 2.06
CA THR A 145 -18.33 1.61 3.12
C THR A 145 -18.02 0.98 4.46
N PHE A 146 -18.22 1.73 5.51
CA PHE A 146 -18.10 1.19 6.86
C PHE A 146 -19.15 1.77 7.79
N ASP A 147 -19.65 0.89 8.61
CA ASP A 147 -20.55 1.11 9.75
C ASP A 147 -20.24 0.06 10.84
N ASP A 148 -21.16 -0.82 11.15
CA ASP A 148 -20.90 -1.98 12.04
C ASP A 148 -19.88 -2.95 11.43
N GLU A 149 -19.78 -2.95 10.09
CA GLU A 149 -18.87 -3.77 9.28
C GLU A 149 -18.20 -2.95 8.21
N VAL A 150 -17.11 -3.48 7.66
CA VAL A 150 -16.41 -2.88 6.50
C VAL A 150 -16.76 -3.67 5.25
N ASN A 151 -17.36 -3.00 4.27
CA ASN A 151 -17.87 -3.62 3.05
C ASN A 151 -17.20 -3.07 1.80
N LEU A 152 -16.55 -3.95 1.02
CA LEU A 152 -16.13 -3.62 -0.35
C LEU A 152 -17.38 -3.60 -1.25
N VAL A 153 -17.90 -2.41 -1.53
CA VAL A 153 -19.13 -2.23 -2.35
C VAL A 153 -18.83 -2.34 -3.83
N LEU A 154 -17.65 -1.86 -4.25
CA LEU A 154 -17.20 -1.91 -5.63
C LEU A 154 -15.67 -2.01 -5.67
N ASP A 155 -15.17 -3.02 -6.36
CA ASP A 155 -13.75 -3.16 -6.64
C ASP A 155 -13.29 -2.22 -7.75
N TRP A 156 -11.99 -2.17 -8.05
CA TRP A 156 -11.36 -1.24 -8.96
C TRP A 156 -12.09 -1.12 -10.30
N THR A 157 -12.44 0.10 -10.68
CA THR A 157 -13.05 0.42 -11.96
C THR A 157 -12.76 1.87 -12.36
N ASP A 158 -12.67 2.12 -13.65
CA ASP A 158 -12.66 3.45 -14.28
C ASP A 158 -14.07 3.89 -14.73
N ASP A 159 -15.05 2.98 -14.68
CA ASP A 159 -16.44 3.25 -15.07
C ASP A 159 -17.20 4.02 -13.98
N GLN A 160 -17.21 5.35 -14.09
CA GLN A 160 -17.94 6.24 -13.18
C GLN A 160 -19.43 5.90 -13.05
N LYS A 161 -20.06 5.30 -14.09
CA LYS A 161 -21.48 4.90 -14.02
C LYS A 161 -21.67 3.72 -13.07
N LYS A 162 -20.70 2.78 -13.04
CA LYS A 162 -20.71 1.67 -12.06
C LYS A 162 -20.58 2.20 -10.64
N VAL A 163 -19.69 3.18 -10.42
CA VAL A 163 -19.51 3.81 -9.09
C VAL A 163 -20.82 4.47 -8.62
N LYS A 164 -21.49 5.25 -9.47
CA LYS A 164 -22.78 5.86 -9.15
C LYS A 164 -23.84 4.84 -8.78
N LYS A 165 -23.99 3.77 -9.57
CA LYS A 165 -24.92 2.67 -9.28
C LYS A 165 -24.58 1.96 -7.95
N ALA A 166 -23.31 1.88 -7.60
CA ALA A 166 -22.87 1.34 -6.32
C ALA A 166 -23.22 2.26 -5.16
N LEU A 167 -23.01 3.58 -5.30
CA LEU A 167 -23.42 4.60 -4.33
C LEU A 167 -24.93 4.54 -4.04
N ASP A 168 -25.78 4.34 -5.05
CA ASP A 168 -27.23 4.23 -4.87
C ASP A 168 -27.66 3.08 -3.96
N LYS A 169 -26.88 1.97 -3.96
CA LYS A 169 -27.19 0.76 -3.19
C LYS A 169 -26.79 0.86 -1.71
N ILE A 170 -25.98 1.84 -1.33
CA ILE A 170 -25.53 2.00 0.06
C ILE A 170 -26.73 2.21 0.99
N ARG A 171 -26.67 1.63 2.19
CA ARG A 171 -27.66 1.76 3.25
C ARG A 171 -27.00 2.32 4.50
N PRO A 172 -27.75 2.99 5.39
CA PRO A 172 -27.21 3.49 6.64
C PRO A 172 -27.01 2.33 7.63
N GLY A 173 -25.93 2.41 8.41
CA GLY A 173 -25.63 1.59 9.58
C GLY A 173 -25.68 2.37 10.89
N LEU A 174 -25.27 1.76 12.00
CA LEU A 174 -25.46 2.36 13.34
C LEU A 174 -24.12 2.67 14.05
N ARG A 175 -23.13 1.79 13.93
CA ARG A 175 -21.84 1.90 14.61
C ARG A 175 -20.76 2.31 13.59
N THR A 176 -19.52 2.45 14.07
CA THR A 176 -18.43 2.96 13.21
C THR A 176 -17.16 2.14 13.43
N ALA A 177 -16.80 1.29 12.47
CA ALA A 177 -15.55 0.51 12.42
C ALA A 177 -14.47 1.26 11.62
N LEU A 178 -14.16 2.50 12.02
CA LEU A 178 -13.27 3.42 11.30
C LEU A 178 -11.86 2.85 11.08
N TYR A 179 -11.24 2.31 12.13
CA TYR A 179 -9.86 1.84 12.04
C TYR A 179 -9.75 0.55 11.24
N ASP A 180 -10.74 -0.35 11.33
CA ASP A 180 -10.83 -1.54 10.47
C ASP A 180 -10.96 -1.14 8.99
N ALA A 181 -11.76 -0.09 8.70
CA ALA A 181 -11.94 0.43 7.36
C ALA A 181 -10.65 1.05 6.79
N MET A 182 -9.95 1.85 7.58
CA MET A 182 -8.66 2.43 7.21
C MET A 182 -7.62 1.34 6.95
N TYR A 183 -7.55 0.33 7.82
CA TYR A 183 -6.64 -0.80 7.67
C TYR A 183 -6.92 -1.57 6.37
N ARG A 184 -8.18 -1.97 6.13
CA ARG A 184 -8.55 -2.71 4.91
C ARG A 184 -8.33 -1.91 3.63
N ALA A 185 -8.66 -0.62 3.65
CA ALA A 185 -8.40 0.26 2.51
C ALA A 185 -6.89 0.35 2.17
N ALA A 186 -6.05 0.41 3.19
CA ALA A 186 -4.62 0.59 3.03
C ALA A 186 -3.86 -0.71 2.78
N HIS A 187 -4.21 -1.78 3.48
CA HIS A 187 -3.51 -3.06 3.45
C HIS A 187 -4.09 -3.98 2.36
N ASP A 188 -5.41 -4.22 2.38
CA ASP A 188 -6.00 -5.22 1.50
C ASP A 188 -6.29 -4.64 0.10
N GLN A 189 -6.93 -3.45 0.03
CA GLN A 189 -7.36 -2.89 -1.25
C GLN A 189 -6.21 -2.34 -2.10
N PHE A 190 -5.11 -1.90 -1.50
CA PHE A 190 -3.92 -1.47 -2.24
C PHE A 190 -2.87 -2.57 -2.43
N GLU A 191 -3.14 -3.81 -2.03
CA GLU A 191 -2.23 -4.93 -2.31
C GLU A 191 -2.00 -5.09 -3.81
N GLY A 192 -0.74 -5.10 -4.23
CA GLY A 192 -0.36 -5.21 -5.65
C GLY A 192 -0.67 -3.96 -6.52
N VAL A 193 -1.27 -2.91 -5.97
CA VAL A 193 -1.55 -1.67 -6.70
C VAL A 193 -0.31 -0.79 -6.72
N GLU A 194 0.18 -0.51 -7.93
CA GLU A 194 1.32 0.38 -8.14
C GLU A 194 0.89 1.80 -8.55
N GLY A 195 1.85 2.74 -8.56
CA GLY A 195 1.63 4.10 -9.04
C GLY A 195 1.06 5.04 -7.97
N ARG A 196 0.21 5.97 -8.41
CA ARG A 196 -0.38 6.98 -7.54
C ARG A 196 -1.57 6.42 -6.79
N LYS A 197 -1.58 6.58 -5.47
CA LYS A 197 -2.61 6.05 -4.58
C LYS A 197 -3.18 7.14 -3.68
N ALA A 198 -4.49 7.14 -3.47
CA ALA A 198 -5.15 8.04 -2.54
C ALA A 198 -6.30 7.33 -1.81
N ILE A 199 -6.47 7.66 -0.53
CA ILE A 199 -7.65 7.31 0.27
C ILE A 199 -8.42 8.60 0.49
N ILE A 200 -9.69 8.62 0.11
CA ILE A 200 -10.62 9.71 0.39
C ILE A 200 -11.59 9.22 1.45
N LEU A 201 -11.34 9.61 2.67
CA LEU A 201 -12.09 9.18 3.85
C LEU A 201 -13.13 10.23 4.24
N LEU A 202 -14.40 9.87 4.22
CA LEU A 202 -15.47 10.64 4.83
C LEU A 202 -15.84 10.01 6.19
N THR A 203 -15.73 10.78 7.28
CA THR A 203 -15.99 10.28 8.64
C THR A 203 -16.28 11.44 9.61
N ASP A 204 -16.89 11.13 10.76
CA ASP A 204 -16.92 12.04 11.93
C ASP A 204 -15.76 11.78 12.89
N CYS A 205 -14.76 11.03 12.47
CA CYS A 205 -13.59 10.65 13.26
C CYS A 205 -13.90 9.82 14.51
N LEU A 206 -15.13 9.33 14.67
CA LEU A 206 -15.50 8.43 15.78
C LEU A 206 -15.19 6.99 15.40
N ASN A 207 -14.81 6.20 16.42
CA ASN A 207 -14.61 4.77 16.31
C ASN A 207 -15.16 4.08 17.54
N ASN A 208 -16.06 3.14 17.38
CA ASN A 208 -16.68 2.42 18.49
C ASN A 208 -16.86 0.91 18.23
N GLN A 209 -16.41 0.41 17.07
CA GLN A 209 -16.64 -0.98 16.66
C GLN A 209 -15.39 -1.68 16.10
N SER A 210 -14.27 -0.99 15.83
CA SER A 210 -13.09 -1.60 15.24
C SER A 210 -12.42 -2.63 16.15
N SER A 211 -11.91 -3.69 15.53
CA SER A 211 -11.03 -4.69 16.12
C SER A 211 -9.56 -4.24 16.08
N VAL A 212 -9.19 -3.49 15.05
CA VAL A 212 -7.87 -2.90 14.87
C VAL A 212 -7.76 -1.61 15.68
N ASN A 213 -6.62 -1.35 16.30
CA ASN A 213 -6.35 -0.07 16.98
C ASN A 213 -5.91 1.01 15.99
N PHE A 214 -5.89 2.28 16.45
CA PHE A 214 -5.50 3.42 15.61
C PHE A 214 -4.06 3.31 15.08
N GLN A 215 -3.12 2.85 15.90
CA GLN A 215 -1.71 2.75 15.54
C GLN A 215 -1.48 1.79 14.38
N ASP A 216 -2.10 0.62 14.43
CA ASP A 216 -1.99 -0.40 13.37
C ASP A 216 -2.66 0.07 12.06
N ALA A 217 -3.82 0.73 12.16
CA ALA A 217 -4.50 1.32 11.01
C ALA A 217 -3.65 2.46 10.38
N ALA A 218 -3.09 3.35 11.20
CA ALA A 218 -2.24 4.43 10.75
C ALA A 218 -0.95 3.90 10.11
N LEU A 219 -0.33 2.87 10.70
CA LEU A 219 0.84 2.21 10.13
C LEU A 219 0.53 1.64 8.74
N ALA A 220 -0.59 0.92 8.58
CA ALA A 220 -1.01 0.38 7.30
C ALA A 220 -1.19 1.50 6.25
N VAL A 221 -1.82 2.63 6.62
CA VAL A 221 -1.99 3.79 5.74
C VAL A 221 -0.64 4.36 5.30
N VAL A 222 0.33 4.52 6.20
CA VAL A 222 1.68 5.01 5.85
C VAL A 222 2.42 4.01 4.96
N GLN A 223 2.33 2.71 5.26
CA GLN A 223 2.97 1.63 4.47
C GLN A 223 2.38 1.51 3.07
N SER A 224 1.09 1.77 2.88
CA SER A 224 0.45 1.75 1.56
C SER A 224 1.00 2.81 0.61
N GLN A 225 1.66 3.85 1.14
CA GLN A 225 2.15 5.03 0.43
C GLN A 225 1.03 5.84 -0.27
N ALA A 226 -0.24 5.62 0.10
CA ALA A 226 -1.36 6.41 -0.36
C ALA A 226 -1.41 7.77 0.34
N SER A 227 -1.79 8.83 -0.37
CA SER A 227 -2.12 10.12 0.26
C SER A 227 -3.51 10.02 0.90
N LEU A 228 -3.61 10.27 2.20
CA LEU A 228 -4.87 10.27 2.92
C LEU A 228 -5.51 11.67 2.90
N TYR A 229 -6.69 11.76 2.34
CA TYR A 229 -7.55 12.95 2.43
C TYR A 229 -8.74 12.62 3.32
N VAL A 230 -8.91 13.39 4.38
CA VAL A 230 -10.02 13.24 5.32
C VAL A 230 -11.00 14.38 5.11
N VAL A 231 -12.24 14.05 4.79
CA VAL A 231 -13.37 14.99 4.76
C VAL A 231 -14.16 14.72 6.04
N SER A 232 -13.88 15.50 7.07
CA SER A 232 -14.50 15.31 8.38
C SER A 232 -15.87 15.94 8.47
N LYS A 233 -16.86 15.19 8.92
CA LYS A 233 -18.20 15.72 9.26
C LYS A 233 -18.32 16.14 10.72
N THR A 234 -17.20 16.27 11.47
CA THR A 234 -17.22 16.59 12.90
C THR A 234 -17.89 17.95 13.18
N GLU A 235 -17.64 19.00 12.38
CA GLU A 235 -18.29 20.29 12.58
C GLU A 235 -19.81 20.20 12.42
N ILE A 236 -20.29 19.41 11.45
CA ILE A 236 -21.71 19.14 11.26
C ILE A 236 -22.30 18.43 12.47
N VAL A 237 -21.60 17.41 12.99
CA VAL A 237 -22.02 16.65 14.19
C VAL A 237 -21.97 17.53 15.43
N LYS A 238 -20.93 18.33 15.64
CA LYS A 238 -20.83 19.31 16.74
C LYS A 238 -22.00 20.27 16.74
N GLU A 239 -22.35 20.84 15.57
CA GLU A 239 -23.46 21.77 15.46
C GLU A 239 -24.83 21.13 15.74
N GLN A 240 -25.02 19.88 15.32
CA GLN A 240 -26.22 19.11 15.68
C GLN A 240 -26.27 18.83 17.18
N ALA A 241 -25.17 18.39 17.77
CA ALA A 241 -25.08 18.07 19.19
C ALA A 241 -25.32 19.31 20.08
N ARG A 242 -24.81 20.49 19.68
CA ARG A 242 -25.05 21.77 20.41
C ARG A 242 -26.53 22.13 20.54
N ARG A 243 -27.38 21.61 19.66
CA ARG A 243 -28.85 21.83 19.70
C ARG A 243 -29.58 20.83 20.60
N GLU A 244 -28.94 19.74 20.98
CA GLU A 244 -29.53 18.73 21.84
C GLU A 244 -29.51 19.17 23.32
N ARG A 245 -30.69 19.20 23.99
CA ARG A 245 -30.84 19.65 25.40
C ARG A 245 -29.88 18.93 26.35
N ARG A 246 -29.66 17.64 26.16
CA ARG A 246 -28.76 16.83 27.00
C ARG A 246 -27.31 17.29 26.90
N VAL A 247 -26.86 17.63 25.70
CA VAL A 247 -25.50 18.07 25.42
C VAL A 247 -25.28 19.50 25.95
N VAL A 248 -26.28 20.39 25.81
CA VAL A 248 -26.26 21.74 26.43
C VAL A 248 -26.05 21.63 27.93
N MET A 249 -26.81 20.75 28.61
CA MET A 249 -26.68 20.54 30.05
C MET A 249 -25.29 19.99 30.45
N LEU A 250 -24.72 19.05 29.67
CA LEU A 250 -23.38 18.53 29.90
C LEU A 250 -22.32 19.63 29.71
N ASN A 251 -22.47 20.47 28.72
CA ASN A 251 -21.55 21.57 28.46
C ASN A 251 -21.57 22.61 29.59
N ASP A 252 -22.74 22.92 30.14
CA ASP A 252 -22.88 23.83 31.29
C ASP A 252 -22.21 23.25 32.55
N ILE A 253 -22.31 21.95 32.80
CA ILE A 253 -21.61 21.26 33.89
C ILE A 253 -20.08 21.34 33.66
N TYR A 254 -19.65 21.09 32.44
CA TYR A 254 -18.23 21.11 32.05
C TYR A 254 -17.60 22.48 32.25
N LYS A 255 -18.28 23.55 31.82
CA LYS A 255 -17.87 24.95 32.10
C LYS A 255 -17.71 25.29 33.56
N ARG A 256 -18.63 24.79 34.40
CA ARG A 256 -18.55 25.01 35.86
C ARG A 256 -17.35 24.30 36.47
N LEU A 257 -16.91 23.19 35.94
CA LEU A 257 -15.78 22.41 36.46
C LEU A 257 -14.42 22.88 35.92
N PHE A 258 -14.35 23.35 34.68
CA PHE A 258 -13.10 23.61 33.97
C PHE A 258 -12.94 25.06 33.49
N GLY A 259 -13.96 25.94 33.69
CA GLY A 259 -13.92 27.34 33.31
C GLY A 259 -14.90 27.70 32.19
N GLU A 260 -15.24 28.99 32.09
CA GLU A 260 -16.25 29.50 31.14
C GLU A 260 -15.89 29.28 29.68
N ASP A 261 -14.59 29.20 29.34
CA ASP A 261 -14.09 28.97 27.98
C ASP A 261 -14.09 27.48 27.62
N ALA A 262 -14.27 26.56 28.59
CA ALA A 262 -14.25 25.13 28.33
C ALA A 262 -15.50 24.70 27.55
N ASN A 263 -15.31 23.82 26.56
CA ASN A 263 -16.38 23.33 25.69
C ASN A 263 -16.28 21.80 25.55
N TYR A 264 -17.18 21.08 26.21
CA TYR A 264 -17.19 19.61 26.23
C TYR A 264 -17.23 18.99 24.84
N ILE A 265 -18.01 19.56 23.90
CA ILE A 265 -18.16 19.01 22.55
C ILE A 265 -16.86 19.16 21.78
N ASP A 266 -16.27 20.36 21.83
CA ASP A 266 -15.06 20.66 21.07
C ASP A 266 -13.88 19.81 21.58
N GLU A 267 -13.68 19.71 22.90
CA GLU A 267 -12.64 18.90 23.50
C GLU A 267 -12.84 17.38 23.26
N PHE A 268 -14.09 16.93 23.18
CA PHE A 268 -14.40 15.53 22.86
C PHE A 268 -13.88 15.14 21.47
N PHE A 269 -13.93 16.04 20.49
CA PHE A 269 -13.48 15.77 19.12
C PHE A 269 -12.02 16.14 18.87
N GLU A 270 -11.45 17.11 19.60
CA GLU A 270 -10.13 17.71 19.36
C GLU A 270 -9.01 16.67 19.15
N LYS A 271 -8.90 15.70 20.05
CA LYS A 271 -7.87 14.67 19.96
C LYS A 271 -8.01 13.84 18.68
N ARG A 272 -9.24 13.49 18.30
CA ARG A 272 -9.53 12.65 17.11
C ARG A 272 -9.27 13.41 15.83
N GLU A 273 -9.65 14.66 15.80
CA GLU A 273 -9.38 15.56 14.67
C GLU A 273 -7.87 15.77 14.49
N ALA A 274 -7.13 15.97 15.58
CA ALA A 274 -5.69 16.11 15.56
C ALA A 274 -4.98 14.84 15.09
N GLU A 275 -5.40 13.65 15.55
CA GLU A 275 -4.87 12.36 15.08
C GLU A 275 -5.07 12.16 13.58
N MET A 276 -6.27 12.44 13.06
CA MET A 276 -6.59 12.32 11.63
C MET A 276 -5.86 13.38 10.80
N THR A 277 -5.77 14.61 11.28
CA THR A 277 -5.03 15.69 10.62
C THR A 277 -3.56 15.35 10.50
N ASN A 278 -2.94 14.89 11.59
CA ASN A 278 -1.54 14.49 11.59
C ASN A 278 -1.28 13.33 10.62
N LEU A 279 -2.13 12.30 10.62
CA LEU A 279 -1.98 11.16 9.72
C LEU A 279 -2.14 11.59 8.25
N ALA A 280 -3.11 12.44 7.94
CA ALA A 280 -3.29 12.99 6.60
C ALA A 280 -2.03 13.77 6.15
N GLU A 281 -1.49 14.64 7.00
CA GLU A 281 -0.28 15.42 6.71
C GLU A 281 0.97 14.54 6.52
N VAL A 282 1.14 13.52 7.38
CA VAL A 282 2.27 12.56 7.27
C VAL A 282 2.26 11.83 5.93
N THR A 283 1.09 11.52 5.39
CA THR A 283 0.93 10.86 4.09
C THR A 283 0.95 11.80 2.88
N GLY A 284 1.06 13.13 3.10
CA GLY A 284 1.05 14.14 2.06
C GLY A 284 -0.35 14.42 1.50
N GLY A 285 -1.37 14.16 2.30
CA GLY A 285 -2.76 14.57 2.07
C GLY A 285 -3.19 15.66 3.04
N ARG A 286 -4.49 15.85 3.23
CA ARG A 286 -5.07 16.95 4.03
C ARG A 286 -6.34 16.49 4.77
N CYS A 287 -6.62 17.15 5.90
CA CYS A 287 -7.90 17.05 6.59
C CYS A 287 -8.72 18.32 6.36
N PHE A 288 -10.02 18.18 6.09
CA PHE A 288 -10.97 19.25 5.84
C PHE A 288 -12.13 19.15 6.82
N PHE A 289 -12.62 20.29 7.29
CA PHE A 289 -13.70 20.38 8.28
C PHE A 289 -14.84 21.26 7.73
N PRO A 290 -15.63 20.78 6.74
CA PRO A 290 -16.76 21.53 6.22
C PRO A 290 -17.82 21.75 7.31
N ALA A 291 -18.35 22.99 7.40
CA ALA A 291 -19.39 23.33 8.37
C ALA A 291 -20.74 22.73 8.03
N ASP A 292 -20.98 22.41 6.76
CA ASP A 292 -22.20 21.82 6.25
C ASP A 292 -21.96 20.91 5.02
N TYR A 293 -23.01 20.24 4.54
CA TYR A 293 -22.93 19.35 3.39
C TYR A 293 -22.73 20.06 2.04
N ASP A 294 -23.09 21.35 1.92
CA ASP A 294 -22.87 22.11 0.69
C ASP A 294 -21.40 22.48 0.56
N GLN A 295 -20.74 22.88 1.65
CA GLN A 295 -19.30 23.07 1.71
C GLN A 295 -18.55 21.75 1.47
N MET A 296 -19.06 20.63 2.00
CA MET A 296 -18.49 19.29 1.77
C MET A 296 -18.35 18.97 0.27
N ARG A 297 -19.33 19.33 -0.55
CA ARG A 297 -19.28 19.16 -2.02
C ARG A 297 -18.13 19.97 -2.63
N GLY A 298 -17.90 21.18 -2.15
CA GLY A 298 -16.78 22.04 -2.56
C GLY A 298 -15.44 21.42 -2.23
N VAL A 299 -15.29 20.84 -1.01
CA VAL A 299 -14.09 20.14 -0.56
C VAL A 299 -13.75 18.95 -1.47
N TYR A 300 -14.73 18.14 -1.84
CA TYR A 300 -14.50 17.02 -2.77
C TYR A 300 -13.98 17.48 -4.14
N SER A 301 -14.52 18.60 -4.65
CA SER A 301 -14.02 19.20 -5.90
C SER A 301 -12.60 19.74 -5.75
N GLU A 302 -12.25 20.28 -4.59
CA GLU A 302 -10.89 20.73 -4.27
C GLU A 302 -9.91 19.55 -4.22
N VAL A 303 -10.25 18.46 -3.52
CA VAL A 303 -9.43 17.24 -3.45
C VAL A 303 -9.19 16.64 -4.84
N ALA A 304 -10.23 16.53 -5.67
CA ALA A 304 -10.09 16.03 -7.04
C ALA A 304 -9.16 16.92 -7.88
N ARG A 305 -9.23 18.24 -7.72
CA ARG A 305 -8.35 19.20 -8.40
C ARG A 305 -6.90 19.04 -7.91
N GLU A 306 -6.70 18.91 -6.59
CA GLU A 306 -5.38 18.67 -6.02
C GLU A 306 -4.77 17.38 -6.55
N LEU A 307 -5.52 16.29 -6.60
CA LEU A 307 -5.05 15.01 -7.16
C LEU A 307 -4.58 15.16 -8.61
N LYS A 308 -5.26 15.97 -9.45
CA LYS A 308 -4.87 16.20 -10.83
C LYS A 308 -3.65 17.11 -11.01
N SER A 309 -3.36 17.96 -10.03
CA SER A 309 -2.35 19.03 -10.13
C SER A 309 -1.12 18.76 -9.27
N LYS A 310 -0.98 17.55 -8.67
CA LYS A 310 0.20 17.19 -7.88
C LYS A 310 1.44 17.15 -8.76
N TYR A 311 2.50 17.76 -8.27
CA TYR A 311 3.85 17.57 -8.79
C TYR A 311 4.48 16.33 -8.17
N PHE A 312 5.55 15.87 -8.77
CA PHE A 312 6.44 14.89 -8.17
C PHE A 312 7.88 15.34 -8.28
N LEU A 313 8.68 14.93 -7.33
CA LEU A 313 10.12 14.91 -7.47
C LEU A 313 10.63 13.48 -7.28
N THR A 314 11.76 13.17 -7.91
CA THR A 314 12.44 11.89 -7.71
C THR A 314 13.89 12.11 -7.32
N TYR A 315 14.41 11.20 -6.50
CA TYR A 315 15.83 11.10 -6.19
C TYR A 315 16.22 9.62 -6.08
N VAL A 316 17.51 9.35 -6.20
CA VAL A 316 18.07 8.03 -5.94
C VAL A 316 18.58 8.03 -4.50
N SER A 317 17.98 7.21 -3.65
CA SER A 317 18.41 7.10 -2.27
C SER A 317 19.83 6.54 -2.19
N ASN A 318 20.66 7.18 -1.38
CA ASN A 318 22.01 6.75 -1.03
C ASN A 318 22.06 6.04 0.34
N GLN A 319 20.91 5.78 0.95
CA GLN A 319 20.78 5.11 2.23
C GLN A 319 20.84 3.58 2.09
N ASN A 320 21.20 2.91 3.20
CA ASN A 320 21.13 1.46 3.26
C ASN A 320 19.67 1.02 3.39
N MET A 321 19.12 0.44 2.32
CA MET A 321 17.72 0.05 2.20
C MET A 321 17.49 -1.33 2.82
N LEU A 322 17.33 -1.39 4.14
CA LEU A 322 16.89 -2.61 4.81
C LEU A 322 15.39 -2.83 4.58
N PRO A 323 14.94 -4.08 4.37
CA PRO A 323 13.51 -4.39 4.27
C PRO A 323 12.74 -3.83 5.47
N ASN A 324 11.60 -3.19 5.21
CA ASN A 324 10.73 -2.56 6.21
C ASN A 324 11.38 -1.44 7.05
N SER A 325 12.55 -0.90 6.64
CA SER A 325 13.08 0.32 7.27
C SER A 325 12.23 1.52 6.89
N TYR A 326 12.01 2.41 7.87
CA TYR A 326 11.35 3.69 7.64
C TYR A 326 12.38 4.77 7.35
N HIS A 327 12.23 5.48 6.23
CA HIS A 327 13.09 6.58 5.81
C HIS A 327 12.31 7.89 5.86
N ARG A 328 12.85 8.86 6.61
CA ARG A 328 12.23 10.18 6.77
C ARG A 328 12.61 11.09 5.62
N ILE A 329 11.61 11.76 5.04
CA ILE A 329 11.80 12.77 3.99
C ILE A 329 11.58 14.16 4.61
N SER A 330 12.45 15.10 4.25
CA SER A 330 12.27 16.51 4.51
C SER A 330 12.45 17.30 3.22
N ILE A 331 11.49 18.16 2.88
CA ILE A 331 11.53 19.00 1.69
C ILE A 331 11.36 20.45 2.13
N GLU A 332 12.23 21.31 1.63
CA GLU A 332 12.15 22.76 1.75
C GLU A 332 11.74 23.36 0.41
N TYR A 333 10.80 24.28 0.44
CA TYR A 333 10.44 25.13 -0.69
C TYR A 333 11.03 26.53 -0.45
N LEU A 334 11.83 26.99 -1.38
CA LEU A 334 12.69 28.17 -1.19
C LEU A 334 11.95 29.51 -1.31
N SER A 335 10.70 29.51 -1.78
CA SER A 335 9.88 30.71 -1.83
C SER A 335 9.21 30.97 -0.48
N PRO A 336 9.24 32.20 0.06
CA PRO A 336 8.62 32.53 1.33
C PRO A 336 7.10 32.39 1.27
N ALA A 337 6.50 32.13 2.44
CA ALA A 337 5.06 32.19 2.69
C ALA A 337 4.22 31.17 1.88
N SER A 338 4.58 29.88 1.97
CA SER A 338 3.79 28.83 1.35
C SER A 338 3.78 27.58 2.21
N LYS A 339 2.67 26.81 2.14
CA LYS A 339 2.54 25.50 2.77
C LYS A 339 2.87 24.40 1.74
N ILE A 340 3.86 23.58 2.04
CA ILE A 340 4.20 22.42 1.22
C ILE A 340 3.61 21.15 1.84
N MET A 341 2.90 20.36 1.03
CA MET A 341 2.33 19.06 1.39
C MET A 341 3.07 17.97 0.62
N TYR A 342 3.63 17.02 1.35
CA TYR A 342 4.33 15.86 0.83
C TYR A 342 4.34 14.77 1.89
N ARG A 343 4.51 13.50 1.51
CA ARG A 343 4.66 12.42 2.51
C ARG A 343 5.97 12.59 3.29
N ARG A 344 5.88 12.50 4.61
CA ARG A 344 7.01 12.75 5.53
C ARG A 344 8.02 11.60 5.59
N GLY A 345 7.74 10.50 4.94
CA GLY A 345 8.62 9.33 4.85
C GLY A 345 7.95 8.15 4.15
N TYR A 346 8.66 7.04 4.07
CA TYR A 346 8.16 5.81 3.48
C TYR A 346 8.84 4.60 4.12
N TYR A 347 8.17 3.46 4.04
CA TYR A 347 8.78 2.16 4.35
C TYR A 347 9.40 1.56 3.09
N HIS A 348 10.66 1.14 3.18
CA HIS A 348 11.30 0.44 2.08
C HIS A 348 10.69 -0.95 1.95
N GLN A 349 9.98 -1.18 0.84
CA GLN A 349 9.49 -2.50 0.45
C GLN A 349 10.39 -3.01 -0.67
N PRO A 350 11.13 -4.12 -0.47
CA PRO A 350 11.93 -4.68 -1.55
C PRO A 350 10.99 -5.10 -2.69
N ARG A 351 11.20 -4.53 -3.86
CA ARG A 351 10.50 -5.00 -5.06
C ARG A 351 10.99 -6.42 -5.35
N ALA A 352 10.07 -7.36 -5.55
CA ALA A 352 10.40 -8.63 -6.13
C ALA A 352 11.05 -8.38 -7.49
N VAL A 353 12.34 -8.68 -7.61
CA VAL A 353 13.04 -8.62 -8.90
C VAL A 353 12.48 -9.78 -9.72
N LEU A 354 11.55 -9.50 -10.62
CA LEU A 354 11.18 -10.43 -11.68
C LEU A 354 12.41 -10.57 -12.58
N VAL A 355 13.24 -11.56 -12.30
CA VAL A 355 14.30 -11.99 -13.22
C VAL A 355 13.56 -12.61 -14.41
N ALA A 356 13.39 -11.84 -15.47
CA ALA A 356 12.91 -12.42 -16.73
C ALA A 356 13.90 -13.51 -17.14
N PRO A 357 13.43 -14.73 -17.47
CA PRO A 357 14.32 -15.77 -17.95
C PRO A 357 14.97 -15.27 -19.25
N TYR A 358 16.30 -15.27 -19.27
CA TYR A 358 17.09 -14.93 -20.46
C TYR A 358 16.66 -15.87 -21.60
N GLN A 359 15.98 -15.33 -22.60
CA GLN A 359 15.70 -16.04 -23.84
C GLN A 359 16.94 -15.91 -24.72
N ASN A 360 17.66 -17.01 -24.89
CA ASN A 360 18.77 -17.12 -25.82
C ASN A 360 18.27 -16.79 -27.24
N PRO A 361 18.80 -15.79 -27.93
CA PRO A 361 18.49 -15.59 -29.34
C PRO A 361 19.09 -16.76 -30.13
N LYS A 362 18.23 -17.43 -30.93
CA LYS A 362 18.65 -18.48 -31.87
C LYS A 362 19.43 -17.87 -33.00
#